data_efabbc252abbfaa5ae33b5aea0b89f1c
#
_entry.id   efabbc252abbfaa5ae33b5aea0b89f1c
#
_cell.length_a   1.000
_cell.length_b   1.000
_cell.length_c   1.000
_cell.angle_alpha   90.00
_cell.angle_beta   90.00
_cell.angle_gamma   90.00
#
_symmetry.space_group_name_H-M   'P 1'
#
loop_
_entity.id
_entity.type
_entity.pdbx_description
1 polymer ?
#
loop_
_entity_poly.entity_id
_entity_poly.type
_entity_poly.pdbx_seq_one_letter_code
_entity_poly.pdbx_strand_id
1 'polypeptide(L)'
;MRGGWLAGRLDTLGADVRTRFRHAASIDKADADAAYDAVVSARARLHDLIGDRVLVLPSSSSVAPLLGQGLQAVRDATMRLTCVAGLAGAPAVSLPLATRAGLPCGVSLVAAPGRDRAXXSLG
;
A
#
# COMPACT_ATOMS: atom_id res chain seq x y z
N MET A 1 -10.13 2.29 -21.02
CA MET A 1 -10.03 2.88 -19.66
C MET A 1 -10.96 2.19 -18.72
N ARG A 2 -10.48 1.95 -17.52
CA ARG A 2 -11.27 1.24 -16.53
C ARG A 2 -12.51 2.00 -16.08
N GLY A 3 -12.45 3.33 -16.12
CA GLY A 3 -13.58 4.15 -15.71
C GLY A 3 -14.83 3.93 -16.55
N GLY A 4 -14.66 3.77 -17.86
CA GLY A 4 -15.81 3.55 -18.73
C GLY A 4 -16.49 2.21 -18.48
N TRP A 5 -15.70 1.16 -18.25
CA TRP A 5 -16.23 -0.16 -17.96
C TRP A 5 -16.96 -0.18 -16.61
N LEU A 6 -16.42 0.54 -15.64
CA LEU A 6 -16.98 0.54 -14.28
C LEU A 6 -18.23 1.41 -14.15
N ALA A 7 -18.41 2.40 -15.02
CA ALA A 7 -19.48 3.39 -14.84
C ALA A 7 -20.86 2.74 -14.68
N GLY A 8 -21.13 1.66 -15.39
CA GLY A 8 -22.42 1.00 -15.30
C GLY A 8 -22.46 -0.14 -14.30
N ARG A 9 -21.38 -0.35 -13.55
CA ARG A 9 -21.27 -1.50 -12.66
C ARG A 9 -21.01 -1.13 -11.21
N LEU A 10 -21.02 0.16 -10.88
CA LEU A 10 -20.73 0.57 -9.51
C LEU A 10 -21.68 -0.02 -8.49
N ASP A 11 -22.93 -0.25 -8.90
CA ASP A 11 -23.94 -0.79 -7.98
C ASP A 11 -23.69 -2.24 -7.61
N THR A 12 -22.84 -2.96 -8.36
CA THR A 12 -22.53 -4.35 -8.05
C THR A 12 -21.40 -4.49 -7.05
N LEU A 13 -20.77 -3.38 -6.67
CA LEU A 13 -19.61 -3.39 -5.77
C LEU A 13 -20.04 -3.24 -4.33
N GLY A 14 -19.22 -3.75 -3.41
CA GLY A 14 -19.43 -3.49 -2.00
C GLY A 14 -19.29 -1.99 -1.70
N ALA A 15 -19.90 -1.56 -0.62
CA ALA A 15 -19.98 -0.12 -0.33
C ALA A 15 -18.62 0.56 -0.26
N ASP A 16 -17.64 -0.05 0.40
CA ASP A 16 -16.33 0.57 0.53
C ASP A 16 -15.56 0.57 -0.79
N VAL A 17 -15.72 -0.47 -1.60
CA VAL A 17 -15.09 -0.54 -2.92
C VAL A 17 -15.72 0.50 -3.84
N ARG A 18 -17.06 0.61 -3.78
CA ARG A 18 -17.78 1.60 -4.58
C ARG A 18 -17.30 3.01 -4.27
N THR A 19 -17.15 3.32 -2.98
CA THR A 19 -16.69 4.64 -2.57
C THR A 19 -15.31 4.95 -3.14
N ARG A 20 -14.40 3.97 -3.14
CA ARG A 20 -13.07 4.19 -3.68
C ARG A 20 -13.09 4.44 -5.18
N PHE A 21 -13.92 3.70 -5.91
CA PHE A 21 -14.01 3.92 -7.36
C PHE A 21 -14.66 5.25 -7.68
N ARG A 22 -15.66 5.68 -6.89
CA ARG A 22 -16.25 7.00 -7.09
C ARG A 22 -15.23 8.09 -6.85
N HIS A 23 -14.41 7.95 -5.80
CA HIS A 23 -13.36 8.93 -5.54
C HIS A 23 -12.37 8.98 -6.71
N ALA A 24 -11.95 7.82 -7.20
CA ALA A 24 -11.02 7.78 -8.33
C ALA A 24 -11.62 8.45 -9.57
N ALA A 25 -12.93 8.24 -9.80
CA ALA A 25 -13.59 8.83 -10.96
C ALA A 25 -13.75 10.34 -10.83
N SER A 26 -13.69 10.88 -9.60
CA SER A 26 -13.88 12.32 -9.38
C SER A 26 -12.59 13.11 -9.54
N ILE A 27 -11.44 12.45 -9.66
CA ILE A 27 -10.15 13.13 -9.77
C ILE A 27 -10.01 13.75 -11.16
N ASP A 28 -9.72 15.04 -11.23
CA ASP A 28 -9.53 15.70 -12.52
C ASP A 28 -8.05 15.75 -12.90
N LYS A 29 -7.75 16.31 -14.08
CA LYS A 29 -6.39 16.31 -14.60
C LYS A 29 -5.44 17.11 -13.71
N ALA A 30 -5.88 18.25 -13.20
CA ALA A 30 -5.03 19.08 -12.34
C ALA A 30 -4.67 18.33 -11.06
N ASP A 31 -5.65 17.66 -10.46
CA ASP A 31 -5.41 16.84 -9.27
C ASP A 31 -4.45 15.70 -9.58
N ALA A 32 -4.63 15.07 -10.74
CA ALA A 32 -3.76 13.96 -11.15
C ALA A 32 -2.33 14.43 -11.37
N ASP A 33 -2.15 15.59 -11.99
CA ASP A 33 -0.81 16.14 -12.23
C ASP A 33 -0.13 16.48 -10.90
N ALA A 34 -0.86 17.09 -9.97
CA ALA A 34 -0.31 17.40 -8.64
C ALA A 34 0.07 16.13 -7.89
N ALA A 35 -0.76 15.10 -7.98
CA ALA A 35 -0.47 13.82 -7.35
C ALA A 35 0.77 13.17 -7.98
N TYR A 36 0.91 13.27 -9.30
CA TYR A 36 2.08 12.71 -9.98
C TYR A 36 3.36 13.38 -9.50
N ASP A 37 3.34 14.71 -9.40
CA ASP A 37 4.50 15.44 -8.91
C ASP A 37 4.85 15.03 -7.48
N ALA A 38 3.84 14.85 -6.64
CA ALA A 38 4.06 14.41 -5.26
C ALA A 38 4.68 13.02 -5.23
N VAL A 39 4.22 12.12 -6.10
CA VAL A 39 4.77 10.77 -6.18
C VAL A 39 6.24 10.80 -6.62
N VAL A 40 6.56 11.63 -7.61
CA VAL A 40 7.95 11.75 -8.08
C VAL A 40 8.85 12.21 -6.95
N SER A 41 8.43 13.23 -6.20
CA SER A 41 9.20 13.75 -5.07
C SER A 41 9.34 12.71 -3.97
N ALA A 42 8.26 12.02 -3.63
CA ALA A 42 8.28 11.00 -2.59
C ALA A 42 9.18 9.84 -2.99
N ARG A 43 9.14 9.46 -4.26
CA ARG A 43 9.97 8.36 -4.76
C ARG A 43 11.46 8.70 -4.60
N ALA A 44 11.84 9.93 -4.95
CA ALA A 44 13.23 10.34 -4.81
C ALA A 44 13.69 10.28 -3.36
N ARG A 45 12.84 10.75 -2.43
CA ARG A 45 13.16 10.70 -1.01
C ARG A 45 13.28 9.26 -0.51
N LEU A 46 12.38 8.39 -0.96
CA LEU A 46 12.42 7.00 -0.54
C LEU A 46 13.66 6.29 -1.07
N HIS A 47 14.05 6.58 -2.30
CA HIS A 47 15.28 6.00 -2.86
C HIS A 47 16.49 6.42 -2.03
N ASP A 48 16.56 7.70 -1.65
CA ASP A 48 17.66 8.18 -0.81
C ASP A 48 17.64 7.51 0.55
N LEU A 49 16.46 7.38 1.14
CA LEU A 49 16.32 6.77 2.46
C LEU A 49 16.71 5.29 2.45
N ILE A 50 16.23 4.56 1.46
CA ILE A 50 16.51 3.13 1.38
C ILE A 50 17.98 2.89 1.05
N GLY A 51 18.51 3.60 0.05
CA GLY A 51 19.89 3.40 -0.37
C GLY A 51 20.19 1.93 -0.65
N ASP A 52 21.23 1.42 -0.01
CA ASP A 52 21.59 0.01 -0.13
C ASP A 52 21.11 -0.83 1.06
N ARG A 53 20.27 -0.23 1.89
CA ARG A 53 19.72 -0.91 3.08
C ARG A 53 18.43 -1.64 2.76
N VAL A 54 17.93 -2.36 3.75
CA VAL A 54 16.62 -2.98 3.68
C VAL A 54 15.75 -2.30 4.72
N LEU A 55 14.62 -1.76 4.29
CA LEU A 55 13.69 -1.09 5.18
C LEU A 55 12.73 -2.13 5.76
N VAL A 56 12.58 -2.11 7.07
CA VAL A 56 11.70 -3.07 7.77
C VAL A 56 10.47 -2.33 8.27
N LEU A 57 9.31 -2.81 7.89
CA LEU A 57 8.02 -2.19 8.24
C LEU A 57 7.02 -3.25 8.68
N PRO A 58 6.07 -2.90 9.55
CA PRO A 58 4.94 -3.81 9.74
C PRO A 58 4.16 -3.95 8.42
N SER A 59 3.63 -5.14 8.16
CA SER A 59 2.84 -5.35 6.94
C SER A 59 1.45 -4.75 7.06
N SER A 60 0.95 -4.59 8.28
CA SER A 60 -0.32 -3.91 8.52
C SER A 60 -0.23 -3.17 9.83
N SER A 61 -1.17 -2.28 10.06
CA SER A 61 -1.12 -1.39 11.23
C SER A 61 -1.47 -2.10 12.53
N SER A 62 -2.08 -3.26 12.44
CA SER A 62 -2.48 -4.02 13.62
C SER A 62 -2.76 -5.45 13.21
N VAL A 63 -3.03 -6.31 14.21
CA VAL A 63 -3.62 -7.63 13.92
C VAL A 63 -5.00 -7.41 13.33
N ALA A 64 -5.60 -8.47 12.80
CA ALA A 64 -6.92 -8.36 12.17
C ALA A 64 -7.93 -7.78 13.16
N PRO A 65 -8.68 -6.74 12.77
CA PRO A 65 -9.72 -6.23 13.66
C PRO A 65 -10.90 -7.18 13.74
N LEU A 66 -11.69 -7.04 14.79
CA LEU A 66 -12.92 -7.81 14.89
C LEU A 66 -13.88 -7.42 13.77
N LEU A 67 -14.72 -8.38 13.38
CA LEU A 67 -15.65 -8.11 12.30
C LEU A 67 -16.54 -6.91 12.62
N GLY A 68 -16.66 -6.03 11.66
CA GLY A 68 -17.52 -4.86 11.78
C GLY A 68 -16.98 -3.71 12.58
N GLN A 69 -15.73 -3.79 13.05
CA GLN A 69 -15.16 -2.75 13.90
C GLN A 69 -13.91 -2.14 13.30
N GLY A 70 -13.86 -0.81 13.30
CA GLY A 70 -12.66 -0.06 12.99
C GLY A 70 -12.02 -0.33 11.63
N LEU A 71 -12.78 -0.84 10.68
CA LEU A 71 -12.21 -1.30 9.40
C LEU A 71 -11.57 -0.16 8.61
N GLN A 72 -12.23 0.99 8.58
CA GLN A 72 -11.71 2.10 7.78
C GLN A 72 -10.41 2.66 8.37
N ALA A 73 -10.37 2.82 9.69
CA ALA A 73 -9.15 3.32 10.35
C ALA A 73 -7.98 2.37 10.15
N VAL A 74 -8.22 1.06 10.30
CA VAL A 74 -7.17 0.07 10.09
C VAL A 74 -6.70 0.08 8.65
N ARG A 75 -7.64 0.18 7.72
CA ARG A 75 -7.30 0.24 6.29
C ARG A 75 -6.43 1.47 5.99
N ASP A 76 -6.83 2.63 6.47
CA ASP A 76 -6.09 3.86 6.19
C ASP A 76 -4.67 3.79 6.77
N ALA A 77 -4.55 3.31 8.00
CA ALA A 77 -3.24 3.18 8.63
C ALA A 77 -2.37 2.16 7.90
N THR A 78 -2.96 1.04 7.47
CA THR A 78 -2.23 0.01 6.72
C THR A 78 -1.78 0.55 5.37
N MET A 79 -2.65 1.31 4.69
CA MET A 79 -2.28 1.89 3.39
C MET A 79 -1.05 2.78 3.50
N ARG A 80 -0.92 3.52 4.60
CA ARG A 80 0.26 4.37 4.79
C ARG A 80 1.53 3.55 4.86
N LEU A 81 1.45 2.34 5.39
CA LEU A 81 2.60 1.44 5.46
C LEU A 81 2.87 0.78 4.11
N THR A 82 1.83 0.24 3.49
CA THR A 82 2.01 -0.57 2.29
C THR A 82 2.31 0.23 1.05
N CYS A 83 1.95 1.52 1.03
CA CYS A 83 2.21 2.34 -0.15
C CYS A 83 3.69 2.66 -0.34
N VAL A 84 4.52 2.46 0.69
CA VAL A 84 5.94 2.83 0.61
C VAL A 84 6.62 2.13 -0.55
N ALA A 85 6.50 0.81 -0.65
CA ALA A 85 7.15 0.07 -1.74
C ALA A 85 6.59 0.47 -3.10
N GLY A 86 5.27 0.66 -3.19
CA GLY A 86 4.65 1.09 -4.45
C GLY A 86 5.13 2.46 -4.90
N LEU A 87 5.18 3.41 -3.97
CA LEU A 87 5.67 4.75 -4.30
C LEU A 87 7.12 4.71 -4.75
N ALA A 88 7.94 3.91 -4.07
CA ALA A 88 9.37 3.82 -4.42
C ALA A 88 9.62 2.99 -5.68
N GLY A 89 8.62 2.24 -6.15
CA GLY A 89 8.85 1.28 -7.23
C GLY A 89 9.82 0.19 -6.79
N ALA A 90 9.71 -0.23 -5.53
CA ALA A 90 10.71 -1.06 -4.88
C ALA A 90 10.15 -2.46 -4.60
N PRO A 91 11.00 -3.48 -4.61
CA PRO A 91 10.55 -4.83 -4.25
C PRO A 91 10.27 -4.93 -2.75
N ALA A 92 9.27 -5.69 -2.40
CA ALA A 92 8.91 -5.90 -1.00
C ALA A 92 8.49 -7.35 -0.78
N VAL A 93 8.85 -7.87 0.39
CA VAL A 93 8.49 -9.22 0.81
C VAL A 93 7.84 -9.11 2.18
N SER A 94 6.72 -9.80 2.37
CA SER A 94 6.07 -9.83 3.67
C SER A 94 6.27 -11.19 4.30
N LEU A 95 6.82 -11.22 5.51
CA LEU A 95 7.08 -12.44 6.25
C LEU A 95 5.99 -12.64 7.28
N PRO A 96 5.41 -13.84 7.35
CA PRO A 96 4.38 -14.12 8.34
C PRO A 96 5.00 -14.35 9.72
N LEU A 97 4.45 -13.67 10.71
CA LEU A 97 4.89 -13.80 12.09
C LEU A 97 3.67 -13.90 12.99
N ALA A 98 3.90 -13.96 14.26
CA ALA A 98 2.82 -13.94 15.24
C ALA A 98 3.20 -13.05 16.42
N THR A 99 2.21 -12.42 17.00
CA THR A 99 2.41 -11.67 18.23
C THR A 99 2.64 -12.63 19.40
N ARG A 100 3.02 -12.09 20.55
CA ARG A 100 3.16 -12.92 21.74
C ARG A 100 1.87 -13.66 22.07
N ALA A 101 0.73 -13.05 21.78
CA ALA A 101 -0.56 -13.70 22.03
C ALA A 101 -0.93 -14.73 20.96
N GLY A 102 -0.06 -14.95 19.96
CA GLY A 102 -0.32 -15.95 18.92
C GLY A 102 -1.16 -15.45 17.77
N LEU A 103 -1.45 -14.16 17.72
CA LEU A 103 -2.25 -13.62 16.61
C LEU A 103 -1.38 -13.37 15.37
N PRO A 104 -1.87 -13.69 14.18
CA PRO A 104 -1.08 -13.47 12.97
C PRO A 104 -0.73 -12.00 12.77
N CYS A 105 0.49 -11.75 12.34
CA CYS A 105 0.94 -10.42 11.93
C CYS A 105 2.03 -10.60 10.89
N GLY A 106 2.50 -9.50 10.33
CA GLY A 106 3.51 -9.60 9.29
C GLY A 106 4.52 -8.48 9.37
N VAL A 107 5.70 -8.76 8.82
CA VAL A 107 6.76 -7.77 8.69
C VAL A 107 7.14 -7.70 7.21
N SER A 108 7.21 -6.50 6.66
CA SER A 108 7.59 -6.29 5.28
C SER A 108 9.04 -5.82 5.21
N LEU A 109 9.76 -6.38 4.26
CA LEU A 109 11.13 -5.98 3.95
C LEU A 109 11.10 -5.31 2.58
N VAL A 110 11.61 -4.08 2.50
CA VAL A 110 11.61 -3.29 1.26
C VAL A 110 13.05 -2.97 0.90
N ALA A 111 13.47 -3.31 -0.31
CA ALA A 111 14.83 -3.04 -0.78
C ALA A 111 14.79 -2.07 -1.95
N ALA A 112 15.95 -1.59 -2.36
CA ALA A 112 16.02 -0.65 -3.48
C ALA A 112 15.52 -1.31 -4.77
N PRO A 113 15.01 -0.53 -5.72
CA PRO A 113 14.60 -1.08 -7.02
C PRO A 113 15.72 -1.90 -7.64
N GLY A 114 15.36 -3.05 -8.19
CA GLY A 114 16.31 -3.94 -8.83
C GLY A 114 16.95 -4.95 -7.90
N ARG A 115 16.68 -4.88 -6.60
CA ARG A 115 17.27 -5.79 -5.62
C ARG A 115 16.29 -6.88 -5.18
N ASP A 116 15.47 -7.31 -6.10
CA ASP A 116 14.46 -8.34 -5.81
C ASP A 116 15.08 -9.61 -5.23
N ARG A 117 16.20 -10.04 -5.75
CA ARG A 117 16.87 -11.26 -5.28
C ARG A 117 17.41 -11.12 -3.85
N ALA A 118 17.86 -10.00 -3.60
CA ALA A 118 18.29 -9.79 -2.22
C ALA A 118 17.16 -10.15 -1.25
N UNK A 119 15.86 -9.67 -1.36
CA UNK A 119 14.74 -9.90 -0.60
C UNK A 119 14.41 -11.31 -0.54
N UNK A 120 14.73 -11.91 -1.42
CA UNK A 120 14.54 -13.29 -1.49
C UNK A 120 15.47 -14.05 -0.68
N SER A 121 16.67 -13.59 -0.66
CA SER A 121 17.68 -14.33 0.11
C SER A 121 17.60 -14.12 1.61
N LEU A 122 16.86 -13.13 2.02
CA LEU A 122 16.63 -12.86 3.45
C LEU A 122 15.51 -13.70 4.06
N GLY A 123 14.64 -14.24 3.21
CA GLY A 123 13.49 -15.02 3.65
C GLY A 123 13.78 -16.44 4.11
#